data_3394d067af240d183ebd11f54351e69b
#
_entry.id   3394d067af240d183ebd11f54351e69b
#
_cell.length_a   1.000
_cell.length_b   1.000
_cell.length_c   1.000
_cell.angle_alpha   90.00
_cell.angle_beta   90.00
_cell.angle_gamma   90.00
#
_symmetry.space_group_name_H-M   'P 1'
#
loop_
_entity.id
_entity.type
_entity.pdbx_description
1 polymer ?
#
loop_
_entity_poly.entity_id
_entity_poly.type
_entity_poly.pdbx_seq_one_letter_code
_entity_poly.pdbx_strand_id
1 'polypeptide(L)'
;DSVAQRTDALIGYLTEDLQRLTADTVKSDVAVSSSVQDVQIWSVEQNGSENDFAVVFTVAQMISDGKKKDTVSSVYKMMVHKDDNGDMVITQAPTITGKPAKSNYTPKAAEPDGTVSAAESEDITDFLTTFFTLYPTATEKELSYYVSGDSMPPVKCADYTFSQLKSTVLNKDGGTVTATVAVEYLDSVTQMTQISQFELVLKLVDGNWKIVG
;
A
#
# COMPACT_ATOMS: atom_id res chain seq x y z
N ASP A 1 -35.21 -12.21 -7.17
CA ASP A 1 -33.99 -12.98 -6.98
C ASP A 1 -32.80 -12.09 -6.57
N SER A 2 -32.54 -10.95 -7.25
CA SER A 2 -31.42 -10.06 -6.90
C SER A 2 -31.52 -9.41 -5.50
N VAL A 3 -32.74 -9.13 -5.02
CA VAL A 3 -32.97 -8.52 -3.69
C VAL A 3 -32.64 -9.53 -2.59
N ALA A 4 -33.09 -10.77 -2.73
CA ALA A 4 -32.80 -11.84 -1.77
C ALA A 4 -31.29 -12.13 -1.70
N GLN A 5 -30.63 -12.28 -2.85
CA GLN A 5 -29.19 -12.50 -2.93
C GLN A 5 -28.38 -11.36 -2.30
N ARG A 6 -28.81 -10.10 -2.48
CA ARG A 6 -28.16 -8.95 -1.84
C ARG A 6 -28.36 -9.00 -0.33
N THR A 7 -29.56 -9.29 0.12
CA THR A 7 -29.88 -9.38 1.57
C THR A 7 -29.01 -10.45 2.23
N ASP A 8 -28.95 -11.65 1.65
CA ASP A 8 -28.16 -12.76 2.16
C ASP A 8 -26.64 -12.42 2.19
N ALA A 9 -26.15 -11.74 1.15
CA ALA A 9 -24.75 -11.33 1.09
C ALA A 9 -24.39 -10.24 2.13
N LEU A 10 -25.34 -9.40 2.52
CA LEU A 10 -25.09 -8.30 3.47
C LEU A 10 -25.35 -8.67 4.93
N ILE A 11 -26.14 -9.72 5.22
CA ILE A 11 -26.46 -10.16 6.59
C ILE A 11 -25.20 -10.36 7.44
N GLY A 12 -24.13 -10.92 6.86
CA GLY A 12 -22.87 -11.18 7.56
C GLY A 12 -22.02 -9.93 7.84
N TYR A 13 -22.36 -8.77 7.23
CA TYR A 13 -21.53 -7.56 7.32
C TYR A 13 -22.25 -6.34 7.90
N LEU A 14 -23.56 -6.41 8.14
CA LEU A 14 -24.35 -5.31 8.71
C LEU A 14 -24.87 -5.65 10.10
N THR A 15 -24.89 -4.66 10.99
CA THR A 15 -25.64 -4.80 12.23
C THR A 15 -27.14 -5.02 11.97
N GLU A 16 -27.87 -5.65 12.89
CA GLU A 16 -29.31 -5.89 12.75
C GLU A 16 -30.11 -4.60 12.50
N ASP A 17 -29.72 -3.50 13.13
CA ASP A 17 -30.35 -2.20 12.92
C ASP A 17 -30.15 -1.69 11.50
N LEU A 18 -28.94 -1.84 10.95
CA LEU A 18 -28.64 -1.46 9.56
C LEU A 18 -29.36 -2.37 8.55
N GLN A 19 -29.48 -3.66 8.85
CA GLN A 19 -30.26 -4.58 8.01
C GLN A 19 -31.71 -4.11 7.91
N ARG A 20 -32.33 -3.75 9.05
CA ARG A 20 -33.71 -3.20 9.10
C ARG A 20 -33.82 -1.87 8.35
N LEU A 21 -32.87 -0.97 8.56
CA LEU A 21 -32.85 0.35 7.93
C LEU A 21 -32.71 0.29 6.41
N THR A 22 -31.98 -0.71 5.89
CA THR A 22 -31.67 -0.84 4.47
C THR A 22 -32.55 -1.84 3.72
N ALA A 23 -33.50 -2.51 4.37
CA ALA A 23 -34.32 -3.58 3.82
C ALA A 23 -35.07 -3.16 2.54
N ASP A 24 -35.65 -1.95 2.52
CA ASP A 24 -36.49 -1.44 1.43
C ASP A 24 -35.76 -0.53 0.44
N THR A 25 -34.42 -0.52 0.45
CA THR A 25 -33.64 0.37 -0.43
C THR A 25 -33.48 -0.15 -1.86
N VAL A 26 -33.78 -1.41 -2.10
CA VAL A 26 -33.75 -2.02 -3.45
C VAL A 26 -35.16 -2.12 -4.01
N LYS A 27 -35.39 -1.48 -5.14
CA LYS A 27 -36.66 -1.55 -5.89
C LYS A 27 -36.49 -2.43 -7.12
N SER A 28 -37.38 -3.38 -7.30
CA SER A 28 -37.36 -4.31 -8.43
C SER A 28 -37.91 -3.73 -9.76
N ASP A 29 -38.63 -2.60 -9.69
CA ASP A 29 -39.30 -1.94 -10.82
C ASP A 29 -38.50 -0.81 -11.49
N VAL A 30 -37.20 -0.67 -11.10
CA VAL A 30 -36.33 0.35 -11.69
C VAL A 30 -35.75 -0.16 -13.00
N ALA A 31 -35.96 0.59 -14.08
CA ALA A 31 -35.44 0.26 -15.42
C ALA A 31 -33.91 0.45 -15.58
N VAL A 32 -33.24 0.89 -14.55
CA VAL A 32 -31.78 1.17 -14.54
C VAL A 32 -31.05 0.08 -13.77
N SER A 33 -30.03 -0.48 -14.39
CA SER A 33 -29.09 -1.41 -13.72
C SER A 33 -27.80 -0.69 -13.33
N SER A 34 -27.23 -1.11 -12.22
CA SER A 34 -25.95 -0.61 -11.73
C SER A 34 -25.01 -1.78 -11.42
N SER A 35 -23.76 -1.66 -11.83
CA SER A 35 -22.69 -2.61 -11.46
C SER A 35 -21.45 -1.86 -10.97
N VAL A 36 -20.91 -2.29 -9.85
CA VAL A 36 -19.63 -1.74 -9.32
C VAL A 36 -18.51 -2.17 -10.27
N GLN A 37 -17.70 -1.20 -10.67
CA GLN A 37 -16.52 -1.40 -11.52
C GLN A 37 -15.23 -1.32 -10.71
N ASP A 38 -15.19 -0.38 -9.76
CA ASP A 38 -14.01 -0.15 -8.92
C ASP A 38 -14.39 0.41 -7.56
N VAL A 39 -13.57 0.10 -6.55
CA VAL A 39 -13.67 0.66 -5.20
C VAL A 39 -12.29 1.14 -4.77
N GLN A 40 -12.14 2.44 -4.58
CA GLN A 40 -10.91 3.05 -4.11
C GLN A 40 -11.05 3.52 -2.66
N ILE A 41 -10.25 2.97 -1.76
CA ILE A 41 -10.18 3.42 -0.36
C ILE A 41 -9.22 4.62 -0.28
N TRP A 42 -9.66 5.70 0.35
CA TRP A 42 -8.90 6.92 0.56
C TRP A 42 -8.28 7.02 1.95
N SER A 43 -9.06 6.70 2.97
CA SER A 43 -8.57 6.67 4.34
C SER A 43 -9.28 5.61 5.16
N VAL A 44 -8.55 5.08 6.14
CA VAL A 44 -9.07 4.27 7.24
C VAL A 44 -8.52 4.90 8.51
N GLU A 45 -9.38 5.53 9.29
CA GLU A 45 -9.01 6.28 10.48
C GLU A 45 -9.72 5.70 11.69
N GLN A 46 -8.98 5.51 12.77
CA GLN A 46 -9.55 5.12 14.05
C GLN A 46 -10.51 6.18 14.55
N ASN A 47 -11.68 5.80 15.05
CA ASN A 47 -12.74 6.73 15.45
C ASN A 47 -13.34 6.34 16.79
N GLY A 48 -12.90 7.00 17.85
CA GLY A 48 -13.40 6.85 19.20
C GLY A 48 -12.76 5.70 19.97
N SER A 49 -13.04 4.46 19.64
CA SER A 49 -12.42 3.25 20.25
C SER A 49 -11.32 2.66 19.39
N GLU A 50 -10.52 1.76 19.97
CA GLU A 50 -9.44 1.05 19.24
C GLU A 50 -9.97 0.15 18.12
N ASN A 51 -11.24 -0.25 18.22
CA ASN A 51 -11.87 -1.21 17.34
C ASN A 51 -12.84 -0.57 16.33
N ASP A 52 -13.05 0.75 16.39
CA ASP A 52 -13.94 1.47 15.49
C ASP A 52 -13.17 2.28 14.46
N PHE A 53 -13.53 2.13 13.18
CA PHE A 53 -12.85 2.76 12.07
C PHE A 53 -13.82 3.53 11.18
N ALA A 54 -13.43 4.75 10.82
CA ALA A 54 -14.05 5.53 9.77
C ALA A 54 -13.34 5.23 8.45
N VAL A 55 -14.09 4.77 7.45
CA VAL A 55 -13.56 4.44 6.12
C VAL A 55 -14.14 5.39 5.09
N VAL A 56 -13.28 6.10 4.37
CA VAL A 56 -13.67 6.94 3.22
C VAL A 56 -13.26 6.25 1.93
N PHE A 57 -14.20 6.10 1.00
CA PHE A 57 -13.96 5.37 -0.24
C PHE A 57 -14.78 5.93 -1.40
N THR A 58 -14.27 5.75 -2.61
CA THR A 58 -15.01 6.01 -3.86
C THR A 58 -15.51 4.70 -4.43
N VAL A 59 -16.74 4.71 -4.95
CA VAL A 59 -17.29 3.62 -5.76
C VAL A 59 -17.48 4.14 -7.17
N ALA A 60 -16.85 3.52 -8.16
CA ALA A 60 -17.13 3.72 -9.56
C ALA A 60 -18.15 2.67 -10.03
N GLN A 61 -19.26 3.14 -10.58
CA GLN A 61 -20.38 2.29 -11.01
C GLN A 61 -20.67 2.52 -12.48
N MET A 62 -20.90 1.44 -13.20
CA MET A 62 -21.49 1.50 -14.52
C MET A 62 -23.02 1.48 -14.39
N ILE A 63 -23.67 2.52 -14.84
CA ILE A 63 -25.13 2.67 -14.85
C ILE A 63 -25.61 2.41 -16.28
N SER A 64 -26.67 1.59 -16.45
CA SER A 64 -27.25 1.30 -17.76
C SER A 64 -28.77 1.33 -17.72
N ASP A 65 -29.38 2.04 -18.65
CA ASP A 65 -30.82 2.05 -18.91
C ASP A 65 -31.24 1.11 -20.05
N GLY A 66 -30.31 0.23 -20.48
CA GLY A 66 -30.49 -0.68 -21.60
C GLY A 66 -30.14 -0.07 -22.96
N LYS A 67 -30.00 1.25 -23.08
CA LYS A 67 -29.62 1.97 -24.31
C LYS A 67 -28.29 2.69 -24.18
N LYS A 68 -28.05 3.27 -23.01
CA LYS A 68 -26.88 4.06 -22.72
C LYS A 68 -26.16 3.47 -21.49
N LYS A 69 -24.83 3.56 -21.49
CA LYS A 69 -23.99 3.21 -20.36
C LYS A 69 -23.16 4.42 -19.97
N ASP A 70 -23.24 4.80 -18.71
CA ASP A 70 -22.45 5.88 -18.13
C ASP A 70 -21.70 5.38 -16.88
N THR A 71 -20.49 5.86 -16.66
CA THR A 71 -19.75 5.61 -15.42
C THR A 71 -19.97 6.78 -14.46
N VAL A 72 -20.44 6.46 -13.27
CA VAL A 72 -20.68 7.42 -12.18
C VAL A 72 -19.78 7.05 -11.00
N SER A 73 -19.11 8.04 -10.40
CA SER A 73 -18.29 7.87 -9.22
C SER A 73 -18.89 8.64 -8.05
N SER A 74 -19.06 7.99 -6.94
CA SER A 74 -19.58 8.57 -5.70
C SER A 74 -18.63 8.27 -4.54
N VAL A 75 -18.48 9.24 -3.63
CA VAL A 75 -17.62 9.12 -2.46
C VAL A 75 -18.49 8.93 -1.24
N TYR A 76 -18.12 7.97 -0.42
CA TYR A 76 -18.84 7.60 0.80
C TYR A 76 -17.90 7.51 2.01
N LYS A 77 -18.48 7.73 3.18
CA LYS A 77 -17.89 7.42 4.48
C LYS A 77 -18.77 6.42 5.20
N MET A 78 -18.18 5.38 5.78
CA MET A 78 -18.88 4.42 6.64
C MET A 78 -18.11 4.17 7.92
N MET A 79 -18.77 3.59 8.91
CA MET A 79 -18.13 3.13 10.14
C MET A 79 -18.10 1.62 10.14
N VAL A 80 -16.98 1.07 10.57
CA VAL A 80 -16.72 -0.36 10.68
C VAL A 80 -16.19 -0.64 12.08
N HIS A 81 -16.76 -1.64 12.75
CA HIS A 81 -16.22 -2.20 13.97
C HIS A 81 -15.46 -3.49 13.64
N LYS A 82 -14.26 -3.65 14.18
CA LYS A 82 -13.44 -4.85 14.10
C LYS A 82 -13.27 -5.40 15.50
N ASP A 83 -13.69 -6.64 15.75
CA ASP A 83 -13.48 -7.28 17.04
C ASP A 83 -12.03 -7.82 17.24
N ASP A 84 -11.77 -8.36 18.43
CA ASP A 84 -10.45 -8.88 18.81
C ASP A 84 -10.03 -10.12 18.00
N ASN A 85 -10.97 -10.82 17.36
CA ASN A 85 -10.69 -11.95 16.46
C ASN A 85 -10.36 -11.50 15.04
N GLY A 86 -10.61 -10.22 14.73
CA GLY A 86 -10.42 -9.64 13.41
C GLY A 86 -11.69 -9.66 12.55
N ASP A 87 -12.82 -10.13 13.08
CA ASP A 87 -14.10 -10.10 12.38
C ASP A 87 -14.66 -8.68 12.33
N MET A 88 -15.35 -8.33 11.25
CA MET A 88 -15.77 -6.96 10.99
C MET A 88 -17.28 -6.87 10.75
N VAL A 89 -17.87 -5.77 11.23
CA VAL A 89 -19.26 -5.41 10.95
C VAL A 89 -19.38 -3.92 10.65
N ILE A 90 -20.22 -3.57 9.68
CA ILE A 90 -20.55 -2.18 9.37
C ILE A 90 -21.57 -1.69 10.39
N THR A 91 -21.23 -0.64 11.13
CA THR A 91 -22.05 -0.05 12.19
C THR A 91 -22.77 1.22 11.75
N GLN A 92 -22.36 1.83 10.64
CA GLN A 92 -23.05 2.96 10.03
C GLN A 92 -23.10 2.78 8.51
N ALA A 93 -24.30 2.97 7.93
CA ALA A 93 -24.49 2.92 6.47
C ALA A 93 -23.64 3.95 5.75
N PRO A 94 -23.21 3.67 4.49
CA PRO A 94 -22.42 4.61 3.71
C PRO A 94 -23.11 5.96 3.57
N THR A 95 -22.46 7.01 4.04
CA THR A 95 -22.92 8.40 3.97
C THR A 95 -22.19 9.10 2.85
N ILE A 96 -22.89 9.86 2.01
CA ILE A 96 -22.31 10.65 0.92
C ILE A 96 -21.35 11.69 1.53
N THR A 97 -20.14 11.77 1.01
CA THR A 97 -19.11 12.72 1.46
C THR A 97 -18.27 13.23 0.29
N GLY A 98 -17.36 14.15 0.55
CA GLY A 98 -16.40 14.65 -0.42
C GLY A 98 -15.14 13.79 -0.50
N LYS A 99 -14.52 13.75 -1.68
CA LYS A 99 -13.19 13.16 -1.85
C LYS A 99 -12.16 13.95 -1.04
N PRO A 100 -11.25 13.31 -0.28
CA PRO A 100 -10.16 13.99 0.38
C PRO A 100 -9.32 14.83 -0.60
N ALA A 101 -8.97 16.04 -0.20
CA ALA A 101 -8.11 16.89 -1.00
C ALA A 101 -6.65 16.44 -0.94
N LYS A 102 -5.89 16.67 -2.02
CA LYS A 102 -4.44 16.45 -2.01
C LYS A 102 -3.79 17.41 -1.01
N SER A 103 -2.93 16.88 -0.14
CA SER A 103 -2.12 17.71 0.76
C SER A 103 -1.13 18.58 -0.03
N ASN A 104 -0.90 19.80 0.46
CA ASN A 104 0.15 20.69 -0.03
C ASN A 104 1.51 20.41 0.64
N TYR A 105 1.60 19.37 1.46
CA TYR A 105 2.84 18.98 2.11
C TYR A 105 3.87 18.54 1.06
N THR A 106 5.05 19.14 1.16
CA THR A 106 6.23 18.75 0.36
C THR A 106 7.30 18.27 1.35
N PRO A 107 7.65 16.97 1.35
CA PRO A 107 8.73 16.49 2.20
C PRO A 107 10.06 17.12 1.79
N LYS A 108 10.94 17.33 2.77
CA LYS A 108 12.32 17.72 2.49
C LYS A 108 13.00 16.51 1.82
N ALA A 109 13.56 16.72 0.64
CA ALA A 109 14.36 15.71 -0.03
C ALA A 109 15.61 15.38 0.79
N ALA A 110 16.01 14.10 0.78
CA ALA A 110 17.31 13.71 1.29
C ALA A 110 18.41 14.35 0.42
N GLU A 111 19.41 14.95 1.05
CA GLU A 111 20.55 15.55 0.39
C GLU A 111 21.84 15.02 0.99
N PRO A 112 22.91 14.81 0.19
CA PRO A 112 24.20 14.41 0.73
C PRO A 112 24.79 15.56 1.55
N ASP A 113 25.31 15.25 2.73
CA ASP A 113 25.89 16.22 3.66
C ASP A 113 27.42 16.34 3.53
N GLY A 114 28.03 15.56 2.60
CA GLY A 114 29.47 15.55 2.34
C GLY A 114 30.29 14.74 3.36
N THR A 115 29.65 13.99 4.25
CA THR A 115 30.33 13.17 5.29
C THR A 115 30.87 11.85 4.75
N VAL A 116 30.39 11.39 3.57
CA VAL A 116 30.87 10.18 2.88
C VAL A 116 31.85 10.57 1.78
N SER A 117 33.04 9.98 1.78
CA SER A 117 34.04 10.22 0.73
C SER A 117 33.63 9.59 -0.61
N ALA A 118 34.20 10.06 -1.72
CA ALA A 118 33.92 9.52 -3.05
C ALA A 118 34.23 8.02 -3.16
N ALA A 119 35.35 7.54 -2.60
CA ALA A 119 35.72 6.13 -2.61
C ALA A 119 34.74 5.29 -1.79
N GLU A 120 34.36 5.76 -0.60
CA GLU A 120 33.37 5.08 0.27
C GLU A 120 31.98 5.05 -0.39
N SER A 121 31.60 6.11 -1.10
CA SER A 121 30.36 6.18 -1.87
C SER A 121 30.33 5.17 -3.02
N GLU A 122 31.45 4.97 -3.71
CA GLU A 122 31.61 3.98 -4.77
C GLU A 122 31.45 2.56 -4.20
N ASP A 123 32.18 2.22 -3.12
CA ASP A 123 32.11 0.93 -2.44
C ASP A 123 30.69 0.60 -1.95
N ILE A 124 29.99 1.59 -1.37
CA ILE A 124 28.61 1.42 -0.91
C ILE A 124 27.66 1.24 -2.10
N THR A 125 27.85 1.98 -3.18
CA THR A 125 26.99 1.86 -4.37
C THR A 125 27.14 0.48 -5.02
N ASP A 126 28.34 -0.07 -5.08
CA ASP A 126 28.61 -1.42 -5.57
C ASP A 126 28.00 -2.49 -4.68
N PHE A 127 28.11 -2.32 -3.35
CA PHE A 127 27.44 -3.16 -2.37
C PHE A 127 25.91 -3.16 -2.56
N LEU A 128 25.30 -1.97 -2.65
CA LEU A 128 23.87 -1.82 -2.83
C LEU A 128 23.38 -2.40 -4.15
N THR A 129 24.13 -2.21 -5.22
CA THR A 129 23.85 -2.78 -6.54
C THR A 129 23.82 -4.31 -6.48
N THR A 130 24.82 -4.90 -5.84
CA THR A 130 24.90 -6.35 -5.64
C THR A 130 23.73 -6.85 -4.77
N PHE A 131 23.48 -6.17 -3.67
CA PHE A 131 22.37 -6.51 -2.77
C PHE A 131 21.02 -6.47 -3.47
N PHE A 132 20.67 -5.37 -4.14
CA PHE A 132 19.36 -5.21 -4.78
C PHE A 132 19.18 -6.09 -6.02
N THR A 133 20.28 -6.51 -6.66
CA THR A 133 20.23 -7.54 -7.71
C THR A 133 19.77 -8.88 -7.15
N LEU A 134 20.22 -9.25 -5.97
CA LEU A 134 19.90 -10.51 -5.31
C LEU A 134 18.54 -10.47 -4.58
N TYR A 135 18.20 -9.35 -3.95
CA TYR A 135 17.11 -9.19 -2.98
C TYR A 135 15.75 -9.75 -3.42
N PRO A 136 15.27 -9.59 -4.68
CA PRO A 136 13.97 -10.11 -5.11
C PRO A 136 13.83 -11.63 -4.98
N THR A 137 14.93 -12.36 -5.12
CA THR A 137 14.91 -13.85 -5.15
C THR A 137 15.67 -14.50 -4.00
N ALA A 138 16.36 -13.70 -3.19
CA ALA A 138 17.25 -14.18 -2.16
C ALA A 138 16.54 -15.03 -1.11
N THR A 139 17.22 -16.08 -0.70
CA THR A 139 16.87 -16.85 0.50
C THR A 139 17.38 -16.13 1.76
N GLU A 140 16.83 -16.48 2.92
CA GLU A 140 17.29 -15.97 4.22
C GLU A 140 18.79 -16.19 4.42
N LYS A 141 19.30 -17.37 4.03
CA LYS A 141 20.72 -17.71 4.12
C LYS A 141 21.58 -16.79 3.25
N GLU A 142 21.15 -16.47 2.04
CA GLU A 142 21.88 -15.55 1.16
C GLU A 142 21.85 -14.13 1.70
N LEU A 143 20.69 -13.67 2.20
CA LEU A 143 20.57 -12.35 2.82
C LEU A 143 21.46 -12.18 4.05
N SER A 144 21.72 -13.24 4.84
CA SER A 144 22.57 -13.17 6.04
C SER A 144 24.00 -12.71 5.77
N TYR A 145 24.47 -12.76 4.52
CA TYR A 145 25.77 -12.20 4.14
C TYR A 145 25.74 -10.66 4.02
N TYR A 146 24.57 -10.10 3.72
CA TYR A 146 24.37 -8.66 3.45
C TYR A 146 23.63 -7.94 4.58
N VAL A 147 22.83 -8.65 5.35
CA VAL A 147 21.94 -8.10 6.38
C VAL A 147 22.32 -8.67 7.75
N SER A 148 22.27 -7.84 8.76
CA SER A 148 22.47 -8.23 10.16
C SER A 148 21.11 -8.35 10.86
N GLY A 149 20.85 -9.50 11.49
CA GLY A 149 19.56 -9.76 12.13
C GLY A 149 18.39 -9.78 11.12
N ASP A 150 17.22 -9.33 11.55
CA ASP A 150 15.97 -9.36 10.81
C ASP A 150 15.62 -8.02 10.13
N SER A 151 16.63 -7.15 9.89
CA SER A 151 16.42 -5.80 9.34
C SER A 151 15.76 -5.80 7.96
N MET A 152 16.03 -6.80 7.13
CA MET A 152 15.39 -6.99 5.83
C MET A 152 15.08 -8.47 5.57
N PRO A 153 13.84 -8.90 5.76
CA PRO A 153 13.44 -10.29 5.50
C PRO A 153 13.35 -10.59 3.99
N PRO A 154 13.42 -11.88 3.58
CA PRO A 154 13.22 -12.29 2.18
C PRO A 154 11.85 -11.89 1.67
N VAL A 155 11.78 -11.31 0.45
CA VAL A 155 10.51 -10.90 -0.17
C VAL A 155 9.94 -11.92 -1.15
N LYS A 156 10.78 -12.79 -1.72
CA LYS A 156 10.39 -13.88 -2.66
C LYS A 156 9.54 -13.38 -3.85
N CYS A 157 10.00 -12.32 -4.49
CA CYS A 157 9.33 -11.68 -5.63
C CYS A 157 10.11 -11.95 -6.93
N ALA A 158 10.10 -13.20 -7.40
CA ALA A 158 10.88 -13.63 -8.58
C ALA A 158 10.51 -12.93 -9.89
N ASP A 159 9.36 -12.26 -9.94
CA ASP A 159 8.91 -11.51 -11.12
C ASP A 159 9.63 -10.17 -11.30
N TYR A 160 10.39 -9.72 -10.30
CA TYR A 160 11.13 -8.46 -10.34
C TYR A 160 12.61 -8.69 -10.62
N THR A 161 13.13 -8.00 -11.63
CA THR A 161 14.56 -8.00 -11.98
C THR A 161 15.13 -6.61 -11.72
N PHE A 162 16.26 -6.53 -11.02
CA PHE A 162 16.97 -5.27 -10.79
C PHE A 162 17.37 -4.62 -12.13
N SER A 163 17.12 -3.33 -12.27
CA SER A 163 17.51 -2.52 -13.42
C SER A 163 18.65 -1.57 -13.06
N GLN A 164 18.43 -0.69 -12.08
CA GLN A 164 19.44 0.28 -11.65
C GLN A 164 19.10 0.94 -10.31
N LEU A 165 20.09 1.57 -9.69
CA LEU A 165 19.87 2.57 -8.65
C LEU A 165 19.57 3.92 -9.33
N LYS A 166 18.35 4.45 -9.12
CA LYS A 166 17.91 5.74 -9.70
C LYS A 166 18.46 6.93 -8.94
N SER A 167 18.59 6.78 -7.62
CA SER A 167 19.20 7.77 -6.74
C SER A 167 19.77 7.08 -5.51
N THR A 168 20.89 7.62 -5.03
CA THR A 168 21.54 7.18 -3.81
C THR A 168 22.03 8.43 -3.08
N VAL A 169 21.55 8.63 -1.85
CA VAL A 169 22.00 9.67 -0.95
C VAL A 169 22.59 8.99 0.29
N LEU A 170 23.83 9.31 0.60
CA LEU A 170 24.61 8.71 1.65
C LEU A 170 25.02 9.78 2.66
N ASN A 171 24.69 9.57 3.92
CA ASN A 171 25.07 10.45 5.04
C ASN A 171 25.65 9.61 6.16
N LYS A 172 26.82 9.99 6.68
CA LYS A 172 27.55 9.25 7.70
C LYS A 172 27.41 9.90 9.05
N ASP A 173 27.02 9.09 10.04
CA ASP A 173 27.04 9.49 11.45
C ASP A 173 27.81 8.44 12.26
N GLY A 174 28.96 8.89 12.83
CA GLY A 174 29.84 8.01 13.59
C GLY A 174 30.33 6.81 12.77
N GLY A 175 29.94 5.61 13.18
CA GLY A 175 30.34 4.35 12.52
C GLY A 175 29.32 3.76 11.56
N THR A 176 28.24 4.47 11.23
CA THR A 176 27.16 4.03 10.34
C THR A 176 26.93 5.01 9.21
N VAL A 177 26.38 4.53 8.10
CA VAL A 177 25.97 5.33 6.97
C VAL A 177 24.48 5.11 6.74
N THR A 178 23.69 6.18 6.76
CA THR A 178 22.31 6.15 6.29
C THR A 178 22.30 6.27 4.77
N ALA A 179 21.70 5.30 4.10
CA ALA A 179 21.55 5.26 2.66
C ALA A 179 20.07 5.41 2.29
N THR A 180 19.70 6.55 1.71
CA THR A 180 18.37 6.75 1.10
C THR A 180 18.49 6.43 -0.38
N VAL A 181 17.85 5.35 -0.82
CA VAL A 181 18.00 4.84 -2.19
C VAL A 181 16.66 4.68 -2.90
N ALA A 182 16.63 4.99 -4.18
CA ALA A 182 15.54 4.62 -5.08
C ALA A 182 16.06 3.57 -6.07
N VAL A 183 15.42 2.41 -6.06
CA VAL A 183 15.79 1.24 -6.86
C VAL A 183 14.75 1.04 -7.95
N GLU A 184 15.19 0.86 -9.17
CA GLU A 184 14.35 0.52 -10.31
C GLU A 184 14.39 -0.99 -10.56
N TYR A 185 13.22 -1.59 -10.60
CA TYR A 185 13.02 -2.98 -11.00
C TYR A 185 12.18 -3.06 -12.28
N LEU A 186 12.42 -4.07 -13.08
CA LEU A 186 11.54 -4.47 -14.17
C LEU A 186 10.62 -5.60 -13.67
N ASP A 187 9.33 -5.37 -13.76
CA ASP A 187 8.31 -6.40 -13.52
C ASP A 187 8.12 -7.22 -14.80
N SER A 188 8.48 -8.50 -14.76
CA SER A 188 8.43 -9.40 -15.91
C SER A 188 7.00 -9.75 -16.35
N VAL A 189 6.02 -9.61 -15.47
CA VAL A 189 4.60 -9.91 -15.76
C VAL A 189 3.94 -8.75 -16.49
N THR A 190 4.09 -7.53 -15.96
CA THR A 190 3.46 -6.34 -16.54
C THR A 190 4.32 -5.65 -17.61
N GLN A 191 5.61 -5.99 -17.70
CA GLN A 191 6.62 -5.34 -18.54
C GLN A 191 6.82 -3.85 -18.20
N MET A 192 6.47 -3.47 -16.99
CA MET A 192 6.59 -2.10 -16.48
C MET A 192 7.73 -1.97 -15.48
N THR A 193 8.28 -0.76 -15.36
CA THR A 193 9.25 -0.46 -14.31
C THR A 193 8.56 -0.11 -13.00
N GLN A 194 9.09 -0.65 -11.90
CA GLN A 194 8.69 -0.37 -10.52
C GLN A 194 9.81 0.38 -9.81
N ILE A 195 9.49 1.51 -9.17
CA ILE A 195 10.42 2.21 -8.29
C ILE A 195 10.11 1.85 -6.84
N SER A 196 11.13 1.34 -6.14
CA SER A 196 11.08 1.07 -4.71
C SER A 196 12.06 1.99 -3.98
N GLN A 197 11.63 2.57 -2.87
CA GLN A 197 12.47 3.45 -2.06
C GLN A 197 12.78 2.78 -0.72
N PHE A 198 14.05 2.91 -0.31
CA PHE A 198 14.54 2.34 0.94
C PHE A 198 15.33 3.40 1.71
N GLU A 199 15.21 3.36 3.03
CA GLU A 199 16.09 4.04 3.96
C GLU A 199 16.79 2.96 4.78
N LEU A 200 18.10 2.83 4.61
CA LEU A 200 18.90 1.74 5.15
C LEU A 200 20.00 2.31 6.05
N VAL A 201 20.28 1.63 7.13
CA VAL A 201 21.46 1.89 7.96
C VAL A 201 22.54 0.87 7.62
N LEU A 202 23.66 1.33 7.13
CA LEU A 202 24.81 0.52 6.72
C LEU A 202 25.93 0.62 7.74
N LYS A 203 26.65 -0.47 7.95
CA LYS A 203 27.84 -0.53 8.80
C LYS A 203 28.89 -1.41 8.17
N LEU A 204 30.15 -1.01 8.31
CA LEU A 204 31.29 -1.84 7.93
C LEU A 204 31.55 -2.85 9.05
N VAL A 205 31.41 -4.14 8.77
CA VAL A 205 31.63 -5.26 9.71
C VAL A 205 32.66 -6.20 9.11
N ASP A 206 33.78 -6.37 9.77
CA ASP A 206 34.91 -7.21 9.33
C ASP A 206 35.35 -6.91 7.88
N GLY A 207 35.37 -5.63 7.50
CA GLY A 207 35.77 -5.16 6.17
C GLY A 207 34.69 -5.27 5.09
N ASN A 208 33.46 -5.69 5.42
CA ASN A 208 32.33 -5.79 4.49
C ASN A 208 31.17 -4.90 4.92
N TRP A 209 30.52 -4.24 3.99
CA TRP A 209 29.29 -3.52 4.25
C TRP A 209 28.16 -4.48 4.63
N LYS A 210 27.35 -4.08 5.63
CA LYS A 210 26.13 -4.78 6.01
C LYS A 210 25.01 -3.79 6.29
N ILE A 211 23.77 -4.18 5.95
CA ILE A 211 22.54 -3.50 6.36
C ILE A 211 22.26 -3.92 7.80
N VAL A 212 22.11 -2.93 8.69
CA VAL A 212 21.88 -3.16 10.14
C VAL A 212 20.56 -2.53 10.63
N GLY A 213 19.85 -1.80 9.77
CA GLY A 213 18.55 -1.17 10.04
C GLY A 213 17.93 -0.54 8.80
#